data_1eeeb56982a96de863c4387b175d6335
#
_entry.id   1eeeb56982a96de863c4387b175d6335
#
_cell.length_a   1.000
_cell.length_b   1.000
_cell.length_c   1.000
_cell.angle_alpha   90.00
_cell.angle_beta   90.00
_cell.angle_gamma   90.00
#
_symmetry.space_group_name_H-M   'P 1'
#
loop_
_entity.id
_entity.type
_entity.pdbx_description
1 polymer ?
#
loop_
_entity_poly.entity_id
_entity_poly.type
_entity_poly.pdbx_seq_one_letter_code
_entity_poly.pdbx_strand_id
1 'polypeptide(L)' 'MPDEEWIKTLQDGRKVKFIYQELPEDRAFITAQLEGNEVVYSVVLTKARNPLSREAVESHFEGELRKK' A
#
# COMPACT_ATOMS: atom_id res chain seq x y z
N MET A 1 -9.95 -12.35 -2.83
CA MET A 1 -8.51 -12.63 -2.76
C MET A 1 -7.72 -11.43 -3.24
N PRO A 2 -6.59 -11.09 -2.63
CA PRO A 2 -5.79 -9.99 -3.13
C PRO A 2 -5.15 -10.35 -4.48
N ASP A 3 -5.05 -9.36 -5.35
CA ASP A 3 -4.45 -9.55 -6.67
C ASP A 3 -2.93 -9.57 -6.60
N GLU A 4 -2.37 -8.90 -5.61
CA GLU A 4 -0.93 -8.84 -5.45
C GLU A 4 -0.57 -8.56 -3.99
N GLU A 5 0.51 -9.15 -3.53
CA GLU A 5 1.05 -8.90 -2.20
C GLU A 5 2.57 -8.85 -2.27
N TRP A 6 3.18 -7.95 -1.51
CA TRP A 6 4.64 -7.91 -1.42
C TRP A 6 5.04 -7.32 -0.07
N ILE A 7 6.30 -7.51 0.28
CA ILE A 7 6.85 -7.03 1.56
C ILE A 7 8.00 -6.07 1.25
N LYS A 8 8.02 -4.96 1.96
CA LYS A 8 9.12 -4.00 1.88
C LYS A 8 9.68 -3.75 3.27
N THR A 9 11.01 -3.65 3.36
CA THR A 9 11.69 -3.29 4.59
C THR A 9 11.86 -1.77 4.65
N LEU A 10 11.37 -1.17 5.72
CA LEU A 10 11.52 0.27 5.94
C LEU A 10 12.96 0.62 6.37
N GLN A 11 13.27 1.91 6.37
CA GLN A 11 14.60 2.39 6.74
C GLN A 11 14.96 2.04 8.19
N ASP A 12 13.97 1.96 9.05
CA ASP A 12 14.18 1.60 10.46
C ASP A 12 14.26 0.09 10.71
N GLY A 13 14.17 -0.71 9.65
CA GLY A 13 14.28 -2.17 9.75
C GLY A 13 12.95 -2.90 9.86
N ARG A 14 11.85 -2.20 10.04
CA ARG A 14 10.54 -2.84 10.13
C ARG A 14 10.07 -3.29 8.75
N LYS A 15 9.28 -4.35 8.73
CA LYS A 15 8.73 -4.87 7.47
C LYS A 15 7.27 -4.50 7.35
N VAL A 16 6.88 -4.09 6.15
CA VAL A 16 5.51 -3.74 5.82
C VAL A 16 5.04 -4.65 4.70
N LYS A 17 3.88 -5.27 4.89
CA LYS A 17 3.25 -6.07 3.87
C LYS A 17 2.22 -5.21 3.15
N PHE A 18 2.37 -5.07 1.83
CA PHE A 18 1.41 -4.37 1.01
C PHE A 18 0.48 -5.36 0.33
N ILE A 19 -0.80 -5.09 0.39
CA ILE A 19 -1.84 -5.92 -0.23
C ILE A 19 -2.58 -5.04 -1.23
N TYR A 20 -2.61 -5.47 -2.48
CA TYR A 20 -3.26 -4.77 -3.58
C TYR A 20 -4.47 -5.57 -4.02
N GLN A 21 -5.62 -4.92 -4.13
CA GLN A 21 -6.84 -5.55 -4.60
C GLN A 21 -7.53 -4.63 -5.61
N GLU A 22 -7.78 -5.15 -6.81
CA GLU A 22 -8.49 -4.39 -7.83
C GLU A 22 -9.98 -4.27 -7.49
N LEU A 23 -10.50 -3.07 -7.69
CA LEU A 23 -11.90 -2.76 -7.53
C LEU A 23 -12.51 -2.34 -8.86
N PRO A 24 -13.84 -2.36 -9.01
CA PRO A 24 -14.50 -1.84 -10.21
C PRO A 24 -14.22 -0.36 -10.42
N GLU A 25 -14.46 0.12 -11.63
CA GLU A 25 -14.36 1.54 -11.99
C GLU A 25 -12.96 2.13 -11.87
N ASP A 26 -11.95 1.35 -12.28
CA ASP A 26 -10.54 1.79 -12.27
C ASP A 26 -10.03 2.21 -10.90
N ARG A 27 -10.49 1.55 -9.85
CA ARG A 27 -10.00 1.80 -8.50
C ARG A 27 -9.21 0.61 -8.00
N ALA A 28 -8.43 0.83 -6.96
CA ALA A 28 -7.70 -0.24 -6.29
C ALA A 28 -7.67 0.03 -4.80
N PHE A 29 -7.81 -1.02 -4.02
CA PHE A 29 -7.74 -0.96 -2.57
C PHE A 29 -6.36 -1.42 -2.14
N ILE A 30 -5.66 -0.56 -1.42
CA ILE A 30 -4.30 -0.85 -0.94
C ILE A 30 -4.34 -0.91 0.58
N THR A 31 -3.79 -1.97 1.14
CA THR A 31 -3.64 -2.12 2.58
C THR A 31 -2.17 -2.31 2.90
N ALA A 32 -1.69 -1.60 3.90
CA ALA A 32 -0.34 -1.77 4.42
C ALA A 32 -0.41 -2.26 5.86
N GLN A 33 0.25 -3.40 6.12
CA GLN A 33 0.28 -4.01 7.44
C GLN A 33 1.71 -4.04 7.95
N LEU A 34 1.92 -3.51 9.14
CA LEU A 34 3.22 -3.65 9.81
C LEU A 34 3.38 -5.06 10.37
N GLU A 35 4.61 -5.42 10.64
CA GLU A 35 4.97 -6.66 11.31
C GLU A 35 4.11 -6.84 12.57
N GLY A 36 3.50 -8.01 12.72
CA GLY A 36 2.58 -8.28 13.82
C GLY A 36 1.10 -8.21 13.42
N ASN A 37 0.81 -8.12 12.12
CA ASN A 37 -0.55 -8.12 11.55
C ASN A 37 -1.41 -6.91 11.90
N GLU A 38 -0.81 -5.84 12.37
CA GLU A 38 -1.54 -4.62 12.64
C GLU A 38 -1.77 -3.86 11.34
N VAL A 39 -3.02 -3.53 11.04
CA VAL A 39 -3.33 -2.71 9.86
C VAL A 39 -2.99 -1.27 10.17
N VAL A 40 -2.07 -0.71 9.41
CA VAL A 40 -1.58 0.64 9.65
C VAL A 40 -2.24 1.64 8.72
N TYR A 41 -2.61 1.21 7.51
CA TYR A 41 -3.04 2.13 6.48
C TYR A 41 -3.90 1.41 5.45
N SER A 42 -4.99 2.04 5.04
CA SER A 42 -5.83 1.54 3.96
C SER A 42 -6.28 2.72 3.12
N VAL A 43 -6.26 2.57 1.81
CA VAL A 43 -6.67 3.63 0.90
C VAL A 43 -7.22 3.04 -0.38
N VAL A 44 -8.15 3.78 -0.99
CA VAL A 44 -8.65 3.48 -2.33
C VAL A 44 -8.06 4.50 -3.29
N LEU A 45 -7.33 4.03 -4.29
CA LEU A 45 -6.70 4.89 -5.29
C LEU A 45 -7.37 4.69 -6.65
N THR A 46 -7.41 5.78 -7.43
CA THR A 46 -7.92 5.75 -8.79
C THR A 46 -6.78 5.52 -9.76
N LYS A 47 -6.83 4.44 -10.53
CA LYS A 47 -5.76 4.08 -11.45
C LYS A 47 -5.50 5.13 -12.53
N ALA A 48 -6.55 5.84 -12.95
CA ALA A 48 -6.42 6.85 -14.00
C ALA A 48 -5.47 7.99 -13.62
N ARG A 49 -5.40 8.32 -12.32
CA ARG A 49 -4.55 9.41 -11.83
C ARG A 49 -3.26 8.90 -11.18
N ASN A 50 -3.27 7.67 -10.74
CA ASN A 50 -2.15 7.09 -10.00
C ASN A 50 -1.71 5.82 -10.71
N PRO A 51 -0.68 5.88 -11.56
CA PRO A 51 -0.15 4.65 -12.13
C PRO A 51 0.24 3.74 -10.97
N LEU A 52 -0.45 2.60 -10.84
CA LEU A 52 -0.29 1.74 -9.69
C LEU A 52 0.84 0.75 -9.91
N SER A 53 2.06 1.24 -9.77
CA SER A 53 3.23 0.40 -9.62
C SER A 53 3.49 0.19 -8.13
N ARG A 54 4.29 -0.82 -7.81
CA ARG A 54 4.68 -1.03 -6.41
C ARG A 54 5.36 0.19 -5.83
N GLU A 55 6.20 0.84 -6.62
CA GLU A 55 6.92 2.05 -6.19
C GLU A 55 5.95 3.18 -5.85
N ALA A 56 4.92 3.38 -6.67
CA ALA A 56 3.93 4.42 -6.43
C ALA A 56 3.16 4.18 -5.12
N VAL A 57 2.78 2.93 -4.87
CA VAL A 57 2.08 2.54 -3.64
C VAL A 57 2.97 2.77 -2.43
N GLU A 58 4.22 2.34 -2.50
CA GLU A 58 5.18 2.50 -1.40
C GLU A 58 5.44 3.97 -1.11
N SER A 59 5.59 4.79 -2.15
CA SER A 59 5.80 6.22 -2.01
C SER A 59 4.62 6.91 -1.33
N HIS A 60 3.41 6.52 -1.72
CA HIS A 60 2.19 7.07 -1.11
C HIS A 60 2.13 6.74 0.37
N PHE A 61 2.44 5.50 0.72
CA PHE A 61 2.45 5.05 2.11
C PHE A 61 3.50 5.81 2.94
N GLU A 62 4.71 5.96 2.42
CA GLU A 62 5.76 6.70 3.11
C GLU A 62 5.38 8.17 3.32
N GLY A 63 4.72 8.77 2.33
CA GLY A 63 4.21 10.12 2.46
C GLY A 63 3.20 10.26 3.59
N GLU A 64 2.32 9.29 3.75
CA GLU A 64 1.33 9.29 4.83
C GLU A 64 1.99 9.12 6.20
N LEU A 65 3.02 8.29 6.29
CA LEU A 65 3.76 8.12 7.54
C LEU A 65 4.43 9.41 7.98
N ARG A 66 4.95 10.18 7.04
CA ARG A 66 5.63 11.44 7.34
C ARG A 66 4.70 12.51 7.87
N LYS A 67 3.42 12.42 7.54
CA LYS A 67 2.43 13.39 8.01
C LYS A 67 2.07 13.22 9.48
N LYS A 68 2.47 12.11 10.05
CA LYS A 68 2.26 11.84 11.47
C LYS A 68 3.53 12.17 12.26
#